data_f2372851f5cbd24cf19009bad64dc49e
#
_entry.id   f2372851f5cbd24cf19009bad64dc49e
#
_cell.length_a   1.000
_cell.length_b   1.000
_cell.length_c   1.000
_cell.angle_alpha   90.00
_cell.angle_beta   90.00
_cell.angle_gamma   90.00
#
_symmetry.space_group_name_H-M   'P 1'
#
loop_
_entity.id
_entity.type
_entity.pdbx_description
1 polymer ?
#
loop_
_entity_poly.entity_id
_entity_poly.type
_entity_poly.pdbx_seq_one_letter_code
_entity_poly.pdbx_strand_id
1 'polypeptide(L)'
;MENHSTESPAETEEVRPSLDARVAAVVTELVERSRLSQRELVERSGLSKDQLSRSLRGARQIELDEALAILSAVGLSGRGALTLALYDRSDLAIDWSESGLSAFLETLIAALPDALTAEIGDQCDRINPRWGQQAARFVAQRIAHHIRDLVEREEQLGEFRPAASRAA
;
A
#
# COMPACT_ATOMS: atom_id res chain seq x y z
N MET A 1 12.20 59.84 3.94
CA MET A 1 11.46 58.98 3.02
C MET A 1 12.24 57.69 2.89
N GLU A 2 12.01 56.79 3.83
CA GLU A 2 12.65 55.44 3.85
C GLU A 2 11.72 54.46 3.19
N ASN A 3 12.15 53.92 2.04
CA ASN A 3 11.48 52.81 1.36
C ASN A 3 11.79 51.48 2.09
N HIS A 4 10.87 51.02 2.86
CA HIS A 4 10.87 49.62 3.30
C HIS A 4 10.38 48.74 2.16
N SER A 5 11.32 48.16 1.42
CA SER A 5 11.05 47.00 0.54
C SER A 5 10.79 45.78 1.42
N THR A 6 9.53 45.40 1.52
CA THR A 6 9.11 44.15 2.11
C THR A 6 9.43 43.04 1.11
N GLU A 7 10.55 42.36 1.29
CA GLU A 7 10.83 41.07 0.65
C GLU A 7 9.86 40.03 1.20
N SER A 8 8.93 39.62 0.34
CA SER A 8 8.07 38.46 0.58
C SER A 8 8.94 37.21 0.53
N PRO A 9 8.92 36.35 1.55
CA PRO A 9 9.63 35.08 1.44
C PRO A 9 8.96 34.24 0.32
N ALA A 10 9.74 33.92 -0.71
CA ALA A 10 9.33 32.98 -1.74
C ALA A 10 9.03 31.64 -1.03
N GLU A 11 7.75 31.29 -0.97
CA GLU A 11 7.31 29.94 -0.63
C GLU A 11 7.99 28.99 -1.63
N THR A 12 8.91 28.20 -1.13
CA THR A 12 9.54 27.14 -1.91
C THR A 12 8.44 26.12 -2.17
N GLU A 13 7.82 26.21 -3.34
CA GLU A 13 6.85 25.23 -3.82
C GLU A 13 7.57 23.89 -3.90
N GLU A 14 7.33 23.04 -2.91
CA GLU A 14 7.89 21.70 -2.83
C GLU A 14 7.37 20.92 -4.04
N VAL A 15 8.21 20.78 -5.07
CA VAL A 15 7.88 20.10 -6.32
C VAL A 15 7.57 18.65 -5.99
N ARG A 16 6.28 18.31 -6.00
CA ARG A 16 5.84 16.93 -5.78
C ARG A 16 6.46 16.01 -6.82
N PRO A 17 7.05 14.88 -6.40
CA PRO A 17 7.64 13.95 -7.34
C PRO A 17 6.57 13.41 -8.31
N SER A 18 6.95 13.17 -9.56
CA SER A 18 6.05 12.57 -10.55
C SER A 18 5.57 11.20 -10.09
N LEU A 19 4.45 10.73 -10.66
CA LEU A 19 3.93 9.39 -10.34
C LEU A 19 5.00 8.31 -10.59
N ASP A 20 5.70 8.39 -11.71
CA ASP A 20 6.76 7.45 -12.06
C ASP A 20 7.90 7.44 -11.04
N ALA A 21 8.28 8.63 -10.56
CA ALA A 21 9.30 8.76 -9.52
C ALA A 21 8.83 8.11 -8.19
N ARG A 22 7.55 8.28 -7.83
CA ARG A 22 6.99 7.66 -6.63
C ARG A 22 6.91 6.13 -6.75
N VAL A 23 6.45 5.63 -7.89
CA VAL A 23 6.43 4.19 -8.17
C VAL A 23 7.83 3.61 -8.11
N ALA A 24 8.80 4.24 -8.78
CA ALA A 24 10.19 3.79 -8.76
C ALA A 24 10.77 3.78 -7.35
N ALA A 25 10.51 4.83 -6.55
CA ALA A 25 10.97 4.91 -5.17
C ALA A 25 10.40 3.78 -4.29
N VAL A 26 9.08 3.52 -4.37
CA VAL A 26 8.43 2.45 -3.63
C VAL A 26 8.97 1.08 -4.03
N VAL A 27 9.09 0.81 -5.34
CA VAL A 27 9.63 -0.47 -5.83
C VAL A 27 11.07 -0.68 -5.35
N THR A 28 11.92 0.33 -5.47
CA THR A 28 13.33 0.25 -5.05
C THR A 28 13.45 -0.02 -3.57
N GLU A 29 12.75 0.73 -2.72
CA GLU A 29 12.76 0.57 -1.26
C GLU A 29 12.29 -0.83 -0.85
N LEU A 30 11.19 -1.33 -1.43
CA LEU A 30 10.66 -2.65 -1.12
C LEU A 30 11.58 -3.79 -1.57
N VAL A 31 12.28 -3.60 -2.69
CA VAL A 31 13.31 -4.55 -3.15
C VAL A 31 14.50 -4.56 -2.18
N GLU A 32 14.98 -3.41 -1.74
CA GLU A 32 16.09 -3.30 -0.77
C GLU A 32 15.74 -3.98 0.56
N ARG A 33 14.53 -3.78 1.06
CA ARG A 33 14.03 -4.43 2.28
C ARG A 33 13.89 -5.94 2.16
N SER A 34 13.57 -6.45 0.98
CA SER A 34 13.40 -7.89 0.75
C SER A 34 14.67 -8.71 0.93
N ARG A 35 15.84 -8.07 0.87
CA ARG A 35 17.18 -8.70 0.94
C ARG A 35 17.40 -9.80 -0.11
N LEU A 36 16.58 -9.87 -1.15
CA LEU A 36 16.77 -10.81 -2.24
C LEU A 36 17.97 -10.39 -3.09
N SER A 37 18.74 -11.36 -3.54
CA SER A 37 19.81 -11.10 -4.50
C SER A 37 19.25 -10.72 -5.86
N GLN A 38 20.03 -9.97 -6.64
CA GLN A 38 19.64 -9.61 -8.00
C GLN A 38 19.35 -10.85 -8.88
N ARG A 39 20.04 -11.96 -8.63
CA ARG A 39 19.80 -13.22 -9.35
C ARG A 39 18.42 -13.79 -9.04
N GLU A 40 18.04 -13.84 -7.78
CA GLU A 40 16.71 -14.30 -7.35
C GLU A 40 15.59 -13.41 -7.88
N LEU A 41 15.80 -12.08 -7.88
CA LEU A 41 14.84 -11.14 -8.47
C LEU A 41 14.65 -11.37 -9.96
N VAL A 42 15.72 -11.57 -10.73
CA VAL A 42 15.65 -11.90 -12.16
C VAL A 42 14.88 -13.21 -12.39
N GLU A 43 15.21 -14.25 -11.62
CA GLU A 43 14.57 -15.55 -11.74
C GLU A 43 13.07 -15.51 -11.44
N ARG A 44 12.67 -14.77 -10.40
CA ARG A 44 11.28 -14.69 -9.97
C ARG A 44 10.45 -13.68 -10.77
N SER A 45 11.03 -12.54 -11.16
CA SER A 45 10.31 -11.51 -11.91
C SER A 45 10.17 -11.80 -13.41
N GLY A 46 11.01 -12.68 -13.94
CA GLY A 46 11.10 -12.95 -15.39
C GLY A 46 11.73 -11.81 -16.19
N LEU A 47 12.23 -10.76 -15.55
CA LEU A 47 12.92 -9.65 -16.21
C LEU A 47 14.38 -10.01 -16.49
N SER A 48 14.95 -9.44 -17.55
CA SER A 48 16.38 -9.60 -17.78
C SER A 48 17.20 -8.82 -16.73
N LYS A 49 18.43 -9.27 -16.46
CA LYS A 49 19.35 -8.59 -15.54
C LYS A 49 19.53 -7.11 -15.88
N ASP A 50 19.65 -6.80 -17.17
CA ASP A 50 19.86 -5.42 -17.63
C ASP A 50 18.61 -4.56 -17.45
N GLN A 51 17.43 -5.09 -17.73
CA GLN A 51 16.15 -4.40 -17.47
C GLN A 51 16.02 -4.08 -15.98
N LEU A 52 16.11 -5.09 -15.13
CA LEU A 52 16.01 -4.94 -13.68
C LEU A 52 17.02 -3.92 -13.13
N SER A 53 18.30 -4.06 -13.53
CA SER A 53 19.36 -3.17 -13.07
C SER A 53 19.16 -1.72 -13.50
N ARG A 54 18.70 -1.47 -14.72
CA ARG A 54 18.45 -0.12 -15.23
C ARG A 54 17.21 0.51 -14.60
N SER A 55 16.17 -0.27 -14.36
CA SER A 55 14.95 0.16 -13.69
C SER A 55 15.21 0.56 -12.22
N LEU A 56 15.86 -0.31 -11.44
CA LEU A 56 16.14 -0.04 -10.03
C LEU A 56 17.15 1.10 -9.81
N ARG A 57 18.03 1.38 -10.77
CA ARG A 57 18.95 2.53 -10.70
C ARG A 57 18.36 3.84 -11.25
N GLY A 58 17.09 3.83 -11.65
CA GLY A 58 16.46 5.01 -12.25
C GLY A 58 17.03 5.41 -13.62
N ALA A 59 17.81 4.53 -14.27
CA ALA A 59 18.35 4.77 -15.61
C ALA A 59 17.30 4.63 -16.72
N ARG A 60 16.13 4.11 -16.40
CA ARG A 60 14.93 4.11 -17.21
C ARG A 60 13.69 4.10 -16.32
N GLN A 61 12.58 4.54 -16.87
CA GLN A 61 11.26 4.46 -16.22
C GLN A 61 10.86 2.98 -16.02
N ILE A 62 10.26 2.68 -14.89
CA ILE A 62 9.68 1.37 -14.60
C ILE A 62 8.27 1.35 -15.18
N GLU A 63 7.98 0.38 -16.05
CA GLU A 63 6.62 0.16 -16.54
C GLU A 63 5.75 -0.49 -15.46
N LEU A 64 4.43 -0.30 -15.51
CA LEU A 64 3.52 -0.81 -14.49
C LEU A 64 3.61 -2.33 -14.33
N ASP A 65 3.65 -3.06 -15.44
CA ASP A 65 3.76 -4.52 -15.41
C ASP A 65 5.11 -4.99 -14.85
N GLU A 66 6.18 -4.26 -15.10
CA GLU A 66 7.48 -4.53 -14.50
C GLU A 66 7.48 -4.27 -13.00
N ALA A 67 6.88 -3.15 -12.56
CA ALA A 67 6.72 -2.84 -11.13
C ALA A 67 5.96 -3.97 -10.41
N LEU A 68 4.85 -4.43 -11.00
CA LEU A 68 4.06 -5.54 -10.45
C LEU A 68 4.86 -6.86 -10.43
N ALA A 69 5.61 -7.16 -11.50
CA ALA A 69 6.45 -8.36 -11.55
C ALA A 69 7.57 -8.33 -10.50
N ILE A 70 8.22 -7.18 -10.30
CA ILE A 70 9.25 -7.00 -9.28
C ILE A 70 8.67 -7.16 -7.87
N LEU A 71 7.55 -6.49 -7.58
CA LEU A 71 6.90 -6.58 -6.28
C LEU A 71 6.38 -7.99 -5.98
N SER A 72 5.85 -8.68 -6.97
CA SER A 72 5.47 -10.09 -6.84
C SER A 72 6.69 -10.99 -6.57
N ALA A 73 7.82 -10.72 -7.22
CA ALA A 73 9.06 -11.48 -7.00
C ALA A 73 9.57 -11.38 -5.55
N VAL A 74 9.36 -10.25 -4.89
CA VAL A 74 9.70 -10.07 -3.46
C VAL A 74 8.60 -10.58 -2.52
N GLY A 75 7.52 -11.16 -3.05
CA GLY A 75 6.43 -11.75 -2.26
C GLY A 75 5.41 -10.75 -1.75
N LEU A 76 5.32 -9.57 -2.35
CA LEU A 76 4.44 -8.50 -1.92
C LEU A 76 3.21 -8.34 -2.81
N SER A 77 2.15 -7.80 -2.24
CA SER A 77 0.93 -7.39 -2.93
C SER A 77 1.17 -6.07 -3.67
N GLY A 78 1.65 -6.18 -4.92
CA GLY A 78 2.09 -5.05 -5.72
C GLY A 78 1.01 -4.02 -5.99
N ARG A 79 -0.23 -4.45 -6.28
CA ARG A 79 -1.33 -3.52 -6.60
C ARG A 79 -1.71 -2.66 -5.42
N GLY A 80 -1.73 -3.20 -4.19
CA GLY A 80 -1.98 -2.44 -2.98
C GLY A 80 -0.94 -1.35 -2.75
N ALA A 81 0.35 -1.71 -2.85
CA ALA A 81 1.45 -0.76 -2.70
C ALA A 81 1.43 0.34 -3.78
N LEU A 82 1.21 -0.03 -5.05
CA LEU A 82 1.11 0.94 -6.15
C LEU A 82 -0.11 1.85 -6.02
N THR A 83 -1.24 1.34 -5.53
CA THR A 83 -2.42 2.19 -5.24
C THR A 83 -2.06 3.28 -4.22
N LEU A 84 -1.34 2.96 -3.16
CA LEU A 84 -0.90 3.96 -2.18
C LEU A 84 0.06 4.98 -2.79
N ALA A 85 0.98 4.55 -3.66
CA ALA A 85 1.87 5.47 -4.39
C ALA A 85 1.10 6.42 -5.31
N LEU A 86 0.01 5.97 -5.95
CA LEU A 86 -0.89 6.82 -6.76
C LEU A 86 -1.47 7.98 -5.96
N TYR A 87 -1.80 7.76 -4.69
CA TYR A 87 -2.39 8.75 -3.79
C TYR A 87 -1.38 9.50 -2.91
N ASP A 88 -0.12 9.59 -3.31
CA ASP A 88 0.95 10.26 -2.54
C ASP A 88 1.20 9.65 -1.15
N ARG A 89 0.93 8.36 -0.99
CA ARG A 89 1.11 7.63 0.27
C ARG A 89 2.19 6.56 0.15
N SER A 90 3.34 6.94 -0.40
CA SER A 90 4.49 6.04 -0.54
C SER A 90 5.04 5.55 0.81
N ASP A 91 4.93 6.38 1.85
CA ASP A 91 5.19 6.03 3.25
C ASP A 91 4.37 4.80 3.67
N LEU A 92 3.06 4.84 3.47
CA LEU A 92 2.16 3.73 3.81
C LEU A 92 2.36 2.53 2.88
N ALA A 93 2.74 2.74 1.61
CA ALA A 93 3.02 1.63 0.70
C ALA A 93 4.13 0.73 1.26
N ILE A 94 5.13 1.33 1.88
CA ILE A 94 6.26 0.64 2.50
C ILE A 94 5.84 -0.01 3.82
N ASP A 95 5.26 0.75 4.74
CA ASP A 95 4.87 0.26 6.08
C ASP A 95 3.81 -0.86 6.01
N TRP A 96 2.83 -0.73 5.14
CA TRP A 96 1.75 -1.70 5.00
C TRP A 96 2.17 -2.99 4.29
N SER A 97 3.25 -2.96 3.53
CA SER A 97 3.79 -4.17 2.91
C SER A 97 4.29 -5.17 3.96
N GLU A 98 4.80 -4.70 5.09
CA GLU A 98 5.30 -5.53 6.18
C GLU A 98 4.18 -6.13 7.05
N SER A 99 3.02 -5.49 7.11
CA SER A 99 1.90 -5.88 7.97
C SER A 99 0.77 -6.64 7.26
N GLY A 100 0.87 -6.86 5.96
CA GLY A 100 -0.21 -7.45 5.16
C GLY A 100 -1.38 -6.50 4.85
N LEU A 101 -1.36 -5.26 5.34
CA LEU A 101 -2.40 -4.26 5.05
C LEU A 101 -2.44 -3.88 3.57
N SER A 102 -1.30 -3.95 2.86
CA SER A 102 -1.24 -3.75 1.41
C SER A 102 -2.04 -4.82 0.66
N ALA A 103 -1.93 -6.08 1.06
CA ALA A 103 -2.70 -7.19 0.48
C ALA A 103 -4.20 -7.06 0.81
N PHE A 104 -4.53 -6.65 2.04
CA PHE A 104 -5.89 -6.34 2.44
C PHE A 104 -6.50 -5.23 1.57
N LEU A 105 -5.79 -4.13 1.35
CA LEU A 105 -6.23 -3.01 0.50
C LEU A 105 -6.48 -3.48 -0.94
N GLU A 106 -5.59 -4.29 -1.51
CA GLU A 106 -5.75 -4.85 -2.84
C GLU A 106 -7.04 -5.67 -2.94
N THR A 107 -7.26 -6.57 -1.98
CA THR A 107 -8.46 -7.42 -1.94
C THR A 107 -9.73 -6.59 -1.76
N LEU A 108 -9.69 -5.58 -0.89
CA LEU A 108 -10.81 -4.68 -0.65
C LEU A 108 -11.19 -3.91 -1.93
N ILE A 109 -10.21 -3.32 -2.61
CA ILE A 109 -10.46 -2.57 -3.86
C ILE A 109 -10.96 -3.49 -4.97
N ALA A 110 -10.44 -4.71 -5.08
CA ALA A 110 -10.87 -5.68 -6.07
C ALA A 110 -12.33 -6.13 -5.86
N ALA A 111 -12.75 -6.32 -4.61
CA ALA A 111 -14.09 -6.80 -4.28
C ALA A 111 -15.15 -5.68 -4.19
N LEU A 112 -14.73 -4.44 -3.94
CA LEU A 112 -15.64 -3.32 -3.67
C LEU A 112 -16.61 -3.01 -4.81
N PRO A 113 -16.23 -3.02 -6.10
CA PRO A 113 -17.15 -2.74 -7.20
C PRO A 113 -18.34 -3.71 -7.23
N ASP A 114 -18.07 -4.99 -7.11
CA ASP A 114 -19.13 -6.02 -7.13
C ASP A 114 -20.04 -5.91 -5.91
N ALA A 115 -19.46 -5.69 -4.72
CA ALA A 115 -20.21 -5.49 -3.50
C ALA A 115 -21.10 -4.24 -3.58
N LEU A 116 -20.60 -3.12 -4.09
CA LEU A 116 -21.40 -1.91 -4.28
C LEU A 116 -22.53 -2.13 -5.28
N THR A 117 -22.24 -2.81 -6.39
CA THR A 117 -23.27 -3.10 -7.41
C THR A 117 -24.38 -3.99 -6.84
N ALA A 118 -24.01 -4.99 -6.04
CA ALA A 118 -24.99 -5.90 -5.41
C ALA A 118 -25.89 -5.19 -4.39
N GLU A 119 -25.32 -4.28 -3.57
CA GLU A 119 -26.05 -3.63 -2.48
C GLU A 119 -26.84 -2.39 -2.94
N ILE A 120 -26.31 -1.63 -3.90
CA ILE A 120 -26.89 -0.36 -4.34
C ILE A 120 -27.82 -0.54 -5.55
N GLY A 121 -27.51 -1.51 -6.42
CA GLY A 121 -28.30 -1.80 -7.61
C GLY A 121 -28.49 -0.57 -8.51
N ASP A 122 -29.72 -0.28 -8.90
CA ASP A 122 -30.08 0.82 -9.78
C ASP A 122 -29.91 2.22 -9.17
N GLN A 123 -29.44 2.33 -7.93
CA GLN A 123 -29.25 3.62 -7.25
C GLN A 123 -27.79 4.13 -7.33
N CYS A 124 -26.95 3.51 -8.15
CA CYS A 124 -25.54 3.90 -8.30
C CYS A 124 -25.34 5.36 -8.72
N ASP A 125 -26.24 5.92 -9.51
CA ASP A 125 -26.25 7.32 -9.96
C ASP A 125 -26.53 8.34 -8.84
N ARG A 126 -27.04 7.88 -7.68
CA ARG A 126 -27.29 8.71 -6.50
C ARG A 126 -26.08 8.85 -5.59
N ILE A 127 -25.01 8.11 -5.83
CA ILE A 127 -23.80 8.17 -5.00
C ILE A 127 -23.12 9.53 -5.17
N ASN A 128 -22.92 10.23 -4.05
CA ASN A 128 -22.17 11.48 -4.05
C ASN A 128 -20.70 11.18 -3.72
N PRO A 129 -19.73 11.61 -4.58
CA PRO A 129 -18.31 11.42 -4.33
C PRO A 129 -17.80 11.94 -2.97
N ARG A 130 -18.47 12.97 -2.42
CA ARG A 130 -18.16 13.52 -1.09
C ARG A 130 -18.35 12.52 0.05
N TRP A 131 -19.15 11.48 -0.16
CA TRP A 131 -19.37 10.43 0.85
C TRP A 131 -18.19 9.47 0.97
N GLY A 132 -17.29 9.42 -0.01
CA GLY A 132 -16.15 8.50 -0.02
C GLY A 132 -15.30 8.56 1.25
N GLN A 133 -14.99 9.79 1.72
CA GLN A 133 -14.21 9.95 2.96
C GLN A 133 -14.98 9.45 4.21
N GLN A 134 -16.27 9.67 4.27
CA GLN A 134 -17.11 9.18 5.37
C GLN A 134 -17.25 7.65 5.33
N ALA A 135 -17.46 7.10 4.14
CA ALA A 135 -17.51 5.66 3.92
C ALA A 135 -16.20 4.98 4.34
N ALA A 136 -15.05 5.57 3.98
CA ALA A 136 -13.75 5.06 4.39
C ALA A 136 -13.58 5.01 5.92
N ARG A 137 -14.03 6.06 6.63
CA ARG A 137 -14.02 6.09 8.11
C ARG A 137 -14.93 5.01 8.70
N PHE A 138 -16.12 4.84 8.14
CA PHE A 138 -17.08 3.83 8.59
C PHE A 138 -16.51 2.41 8.41
N VAL A 139 -15.93 2.11 7.24
CA VAL A 139 -15.26 0.83 6.98
C VAL A 139 -14.12 0.60 7.96
N ALA A 140 -13.24 1.58 8.16
CA ALA A 140 -12.13 1.48 9.10
C ALA A 140 -12.59 1.21 10.54
N GLN A 141 -13.64 1.89 11.01
CA GLN A 141 -14.22 1.67 12.33
C GLN A 141 -14.79 0.25 12.45
N ARG A 142 -15.47 -0.24 11.40
CA ARG A 142 -16.04 -1.60 11.40
C ARG A 142 -14.97 -2.66 11.46
N ILE A 143 -13.88 -2.49 10.71
CA ILE A 143 -12.73 -3.38 10.73
C ILE A 143 -12.07 -3.38 12.11
N ALA A 144 -11.83 -2.20 12.69
CA ALA A 144 -11.21 -2.07 14.01
C ALA A 144 -12.07 -2.73 15.11
N HIS A 145 -13.40 -2.65 15.01
CA HIS A 145 -14.30 -3.35 15.93
C HIS A 145 -14.19 -4.87 15.78
N HIS A 146 -14.24 -5.35 14.54
CA HIS A 146 -14.10 -6.78 14.26
C HIS A 146 -12.78 -7.37 14.76
N ILE A 147 -11.67 -6.65 14.58
CA ILE A 147 -10.36 -7.07 15.09
C ILE A 147 -10.37 -7.18 16.62
N ARG A 148 -10.95 -6.19 17.32
CA ARG A 148 -11.06 -6.25 18.79
C ARG A 148 -11.87 -7.44 19.25
N ASP A 149 -13.01 -7.70 18.62
CA ASP A 149 -13.84 -8.86 18.94
C ASP A 149 -13.10 -10.21 18.74
N LEU A 150 -12.24 -10.28 17.71
CA LEU A 150 -11.41 -11.47 17.48
C LEU A 150 -10.35 -11.64 18.57
N VAL A 151 -9.64 -10.57 18.91
CA VAL A 151 -8.60 -10.60 19.97
C VAL A 151 -9.22 -11.00 21.32
N GLU A 152 -10.35 -10.40 21.70
CA GLU A 152 -11.06 -10.75 22.95
C GLU A 152 -11.47 -12.22 22.99
N ARG A 153 -11.94 -12.79 21.86
CA ARG A 153 -12.26 -14.21 21.77
C ARG A 153 -11.03 -15.11 21.88
N GLU A 154 -9.93 -14.72 21.26
CA GLU A 154 -8.67 -15.47 21.34
C GLU A 154 -8.12 -15.49 22.78
N GLU A 155 -8.18 -14.36 23.47
CA GLU A 155 -7.80 -14.25 24.87
C GLU A 155 -8.67 -15.15 25.77
N GLN A 156 -9.99 -15.10 25.62
CA GLN A 156 -10.93 -15.96 26.34
C GLN A 156 -10.67 -17.46 26.09
N LEU A 157 -10.37 -17.83 24.84
CA LEU A 157 -10.03 -19.23 24.50
C LEU A 157 -8.64 -19.62 25.01
N GLY A 158 -7.70 -18.68 25.10
CA GLY A 158 -6.38 -18.86 25.68
C GLY A 158 -6.42 -19.12 27.18
N GLU A 159 -7.30 -18.42 27.91
CA GLU A 159 -7.54 -18.63 29.33
C GLU A 159 -8.20 -19.99 29.63
N PHE A 160 -8.94 -20.54 28.68
CA PHE A 160 -9.58 -21.87 28.76
C PHE A 160 -8.66 -23.06 28.41
N ARG A 161 -7.39 -22.83 28.11
CA ARG A 161 -6.44 -23.91 27.94
C ARG A 161 -6.11 -24.49 29.32
N PRO A 162 -6.66 -25.68 29.70
CA PRO A 162 -6.34 -26.29 30.98
C PRO A 162 -4.84 -26.52 31.03
N ALA A 163 -4.23 -26.24 32.16
CA ALA A 163 -2.83 -26.54 32.47
C ALA A 163 -2.60 -28.08 32.53
N ALA A 164 -2.87 -28.77 31.42
CA ALA A 164 -2.62 -30.16 31.23
C ALA A 164 -1.34 -30.33 30.43
N SER A 165 -0.32 -30.59 31.13
CA SER A 165 0.94 -31.29 30.81
C SER A 165 2.19 -30.53 31.29
N ARG A 166 2.31 -30.44 32.62
CA ARG A 166 3.60 -30.42 33.26
C ARG A 166 3.64 -31.62 34.22
N ALA A 167 3.73 -32.81 33.66
CA ALA A 167 4.14 -33.99 34.38
C ALA A 167 4.47 -35.11 33.36
N ALA A 168 5.72 -35.18 32.96
CA ALA A 168 6.46 -36.39 32.63
C ALA A 168 7.92 -36.00 32.37
#